data_8db2c466933f3782a338b20dafc9740b
#
_entry.id   8db2c466933f3782a338b20dafc9740b
#
_cell.length_a   1.000
_cell.length_b   1.000
_cell.length_c   1.000
_cell.angle_alpha   90.00
_cell.angle_beta   90.00
_cell.angle_gamma   90.00
#
_symmetry.space_group_name_H-M   'P 1'
#
loop_
_entity.id
_entity.type
_entity.pdbx_description
1 polymer ?
#
loop_
_entity_poly.entity_id
_entity_poly.type
_entity_poly.pdbx_seq_one_letter_code
_entity_poly.pdbx_strand_id
1 'polypeptide(L)'
;MLHKKLKPFPKDFLWGASTSAYQVEGANLSHGKGPSVQDVKKVPEGTSDLTVCADFYHRYKEDIALMAEMGFKVYRFSISWSRILPQGTGEVNQEGIDFYNNVINECLKYNIIPLVTMFHFDMPQALEERGGWEKRESIDWFVNFAKVMYENFGDRVKYWLTINEQNVLILSGDIIGTTTLTGPEKYKSLYQQNHHMLVAQAKAMALCHEMVEGGKIGPAPNISLAYPASCKPEDQLAAQNLNAIRNWLYLDMAVYGEYNHLAWAFMEKRNATPQIEEGDMEILKNGHPDFIGFNYYSTSTVAWCDENQEETFGHDQQKTRMEEGVYLGAANPNLPHTDFGWEIDPFGFRATIREMYSRYRLPMIVTENGLGAYDKLTEDGKVHDQYRIEYLRKHIEQIQLAITDGAEMMGYCPWSAIDLISTHEGMVKRYGFIYVDRDEFDLKTLDRYKKDSFYWYKKVIASNGEDLSD
;
A
#
# COMPACT_ATOMS: atom_id res chain seq x y z
N MET A 1 -4.33 -23.16 15.55
CA MET A 1 -5.55 -23.87 15.97
C MET A 1 -6.11 -24.58 14.75
N LEU A 2 -6.40 -25.87 14.84
CA LEU A 2 -7.04 -26.63 13.77
C LEU A 2 -8.56 -26.50 13.92
N HIS A 3 -9.23 -26.07 12.87
CA HIS A 3 -10.68 -25.93 12.84
C HIS A 3 -11.31 -27.14 12.13
N LYS A 4 -12.33 -27.76 12.73
CA LYS A 4 -13.12 -28.83 12.09
C LYS A 4 -14.08 -28.30 11.03
N LYS A 5 -14.49 -27.04 11.16
CA LYS A 5 -15.37 -26.34 10.25
C LYS A 5 -14.91 -24.90 10.11
N LEU A 6 -14.78 -24.44 8.88
CA LEU A 6 -14.45 -23.05 8.58
C LEU A 6 -15.71 -22.20 8.54
N LYS A 7 -15.61 -20.94 8.96
CA LYS A 7 -16.63 -19.94 8.71
C LYS A 7 -16.56 -19.53 7.23
N PRO A 8 -17.70 -19.30 6.56
CA PRO A 8 -17.72 -18.73 5.23
C PRO A 8 -17.20 -17.28 5.27
N PHE A 9 -16.78 -16.77 4.13
CA PHE A 9 -16.59 -15.33 3.97
C PHE A 9 -17.90 -14.58 4.20
N PRO A 10 -17.89 -13.34 4.72
CA PRO A 10 -19.07 -12.49 4.79
C PRO A 10 -19.76 -12.38 3.42
N LYS A 11 -21.08 -12.29 3.40
CA LYS A 11 -21.83 -12.19 2.14
C LYS A 11 -21.54 -10.92 1.34
N ASP A 12 -21.16 -9.87 2.06
CA ASP A 12 -20.76 -8.55 1.57
C ASP A 12 -19.25 -8.37 1.49
N PHE A 13 -18.49 -9.47 1.50
CA PHE A 13 -17.04 -9.43 1.41
C PHE A 13 -16.58 -8.75 0.11
N LEU A 14 -15.71 -7.75 0.25
CA LEU A 14 -15.24 -6.91 -0.84
C LEU A 14 -14.08 -7.57 -1.59
N TRP A 15 -14.42 -8.37 -2.59
CA TRP A 15 -13.47 -8.94 -3.54
C TRP A 15 -13.11 -7.92 -4.61
N GLY A 16 -11.82 -7.67 -4.82
CA GLY A 16 -11.37 -6.76 -5.86
C GLY A 16 -9.89 -6.86 -6.12
N ALA A 17 -9.28 -5.77 -6.55
CA ALA A 17 -7.84 -5.62 -6.66
C ALA A 17 -7.45 -4.13 -6.63
N SER A 18 -6.15 -3.88 -6.63
CA SER A 18 -5.58 -2.54 -6.44
C SER A 18 -4.73 -2.08 -7.62
N THR A 19 -4.61 -0.76 -7.77
CA THR A 19 -3.59 -0.07 -8.57
C THR A 19 -3.17 1.23 -7.88
N SER A 20 -2.12 1.89 -8.39
CA SER A 20 -1.78 3.26 -8.01
C SER A 20 -1.67 4.17 -9.23
N ALA A 21 -1.99 5.44 -9.05
CA ALA A 21 -2.05 6.43 -10.12
C ALA A 21 -0.74 6.51 -10.93
N TYR A 22 0.39 6.75 -10.25
CA TYR A 22 1.67 6.97 -10.93
C TYR A 22 2.20 5.73 -11.67
N GLN A 23 1.73 4.52 -11.29
CA GLN A 23 2.20 3.27 -11.88
C GLN A 23 1.36 2.79 -13.08
N VAL A 24 0.10 3.24 -13.21
CA VAL A 24 -0.80 2.79 -14.28
C VAL A 24 -1.25 3.87 -15.24
N GLU A 25 -1.43 5.12 -14.78
CA GLU A 25 -2.15 6.15 -15.56
C GLU A 25 -1.43 6.56 -16.83
N GLY A 26 -0.14 6.85 -16.75
CA GLY A 26 0.56 7.56 -17.82
C GLY A 26 0.04 9.00 -17.95
N ALA A 27 0.12 9.57 -19.15
CA ALA A 27 -0.28 10.95 -19.41
C ALA A 27 0.28 11.94 -18.36
N ASN A 28 1.55 11.72 -17.97
CA ASN A 28 2.13 12.29 -16.76
C ASN A 28 2.34 13.82 -16.80
N LEU A 29 2.50 14.42 -17.96
CA LEU A 29 2.64 15.88 -18.13
C LEU A 29 1.62 16.44 -19.12
N SER A 30 0.44 15.86 -19.17
CA SER A 30 -0.65 16.31 -20.06
C SER A 30 -1.92 16.60 -19.26
N HIS A 31 -2.90 17.20 -19.91
CA HIS A 31 -4.19 17.49 -19.30
C HIS A 31 -4.10 18.27 -17.98
N GLY A 32 -3.19 19.24 -17.92
CA GLY A 32 -3.00 20.12 -16.79
C GLY A 32 -2.33 19.49 -15.56
N LYS A 33 -1.93 18.20 -15.63
CA LYS A 33 -1.20 17.56 -14.51
C LYS A 33 0.17 18.21 -14.29
N GLY A 34 0.47 18.59 -13.05
CA GLY A 34 1.81 18.97 -12.63
C GLY A 34 2.73 17.76 -12.43
N PRO A 35 4.05 17.96 -12.39
CA PRO A 35 4.98 16.88 -12.04
C PRO A 35 4.83 16.45 -10.58
N SER A 36 4.99 15.16 -10.34
CA SER A 36 5.20 14.59 -9.01
C SER A 36 6.67 14.21 -8.80
N VAL A 37 7.05 13.92 -7.57
CA VAL A 37 8.40 13.39 -7.25
C VAL A 37 8.71 12.11 -8.02
N GLN A 38 7.70 11.31 -8.36
CA GLN A 38 7.87 10.09 -9.15
C GLN A 38 8.17 10.39 -10.62
N ASP A 39 7.58 11.45 -11.18
CA ASP A 39 7.81 11.86 -12.58
C ASP A 39 9.22 12.42 -12.80
N VAL A 40 9.83 13.04 -11.78
CA VAL A 40 11.16 13.66 -11.87
C VAL A 40 12.29 12.80 -11.31
N LYS A 41 11.95 11.74 -10.60
CA LYS A 41 12.91 10.79 -10.05
C LYS A 41 13.73 10.14 -11.16
N LYS A 42 15.04 9.97 -10.93
CA LYS A 42 15.88 9.20 -11.83
C LYS A 42 15.34 7.77 -11.95
N VAL A 43 14.97 7.42 -13.17
CA VAL A 43 14.52 6.05 -13.49
C VAL A 43 15.68 5.08 -13.27
N PRO A 44 15.48 3.93 -12.59
CA PRO A 44 16.49 2.90 -12.48
C PRO A 44 16.98 2.44 -13.87
N GLU A 45 18.27 2.20 -13.99
CA GLU A 45 18.86 1.78 -15.28
C GLU A 45 18.23 0.47 -15.77
N GLY A 46 17.86 0.45 -17.03
CA GLY A 46 17.23 -0.73 -17.65
C GLY A 46 15.72 -0.84 -17.42
N THR A 47 15.07 0.14 -16.77
CA THR A 47 13.61 0.15 -16.55
C THR A 47 12.92 1.25 -17.33
N SER A 48 11.62 1.08 -17.56
CA SER A 48 10.76 2.08 -18.21
C SER A 48 10.45 3.27 -17.30
N ASP A 49 10.28 4.43 -17.92
CA ASP A 49 9.73 5.61 -17.24
C ASP A 49 8.21 5.52 -17.02
N LEU A 50 7.67 6.53 -16.38
CA LEU A 50 6.24 6.62 -16.04
C LEU A 50 5.42 7.44 -17.06
N THR A 51 5.96 7.73 -18.24
CA THR A 51 5.31 8.64 -19.21
C THR A 51 4.01 8.06 -19.75
N VAL A 52 4.00 6.75 -20.06
CA VAL A 52 2.83 6.04 -20.59
C VAL A 52 2.27 5.03 -19.61
N CYS A 53 3.12 4.34 -18.83
CA CYS A 53 2.71 3.26 -17.91
C CYS A 53 1.87 2.19 -18.63
N ALA A 54 0.69 1.89 -18.10
CA ALA A 54 -0.31 1.03 -18.73
C ALA A 54 -1.34 1.82 -19.56
N ASP A 55 -1.13 3.13 -19.71
CA ASP A 55 -2.06 4.04 -20.41
C ASP A 55 -3.50 4.01 -19.85
N PHE A 56 -3.63 3.79 -18.55
CA PHE A 56 -4.95 3.74 -17.88
C PHE A 56 -5.73 5.04 -18.06
N TYR A 57 -5.04 6.19 -18.13
CA TYR A 57 -5.70 7.49 -18.35
C TYR A 57 -6.64 7.49 -19.57
N HIS A 58 -6.23 6.84 -20.66
CA HIS A 58 -7.04 6.75 -21.86
C HIS A 58 -7.89 5.47 -21.94
N ARG A 59 -7.47 4.40 -21.25
CA ARG A 59 -8.07 3.06 -21.35
C ARG A 59 -8.86 2.61 -20.11
N TYR A 60 -9.13 3.49 -19.15
CA TYR A 60 -9.83 3.15 -17.90
C TYR A 60 -11.18 2.45 -18.12
N LYS A 61 -11.91 2.80 -19.18
CA LYS A 61 -13.19 2.14 -19.50
C LYS A 61 -13.03 0.68 -19.87
N GLU A 62 -12.01 0.36 -20.66
CA GLU A 62 -11.66 -1.02 -21.02
C GLU A 62 -11.21 -1.80 -19.78
N ASP A 63 -10.31 -1.22 -19.00
CA ASP A 63 -9.77 -1.86 -17.81
C ASP A 63 -10.85 -2.11 -16.74
N ILE A 64 -11.73 -1.15 -16.48
CA ILE A 64 -12.84 -1.31 -15.52
C ILE A 64 -13.88 -2.31 -16.04
N ALA A 65 -14.14 -2.38 -17.36
CA ALA A 65 -15.00 -3.39 -17.93
C ALA A 65 -14.44 -4.81 -17.73
N LEU A 66 -13.13 -5.00 -17.85
CA LEU A 66 -12.47 -6.28 -17.56
C LEU A 66 -12.54 -6.63 -16.06
N MET A 67 -12.37 -5.65 -15.18
CA MET A 67 -12.58 -5.84 -13.72
C MET A 67 -14.03 -6.24 -13.41
N ALA A 68 -14.99 -5.63 -14.06
CA ALA A 68 -16.41 -5.98 -13.95
C ALA A 68 -16.69 -7.41 -14.45
N GLU A 69 -16.08 -7.81 -15.57
CA GLU A 69 -16.16 -9.18 -16.08
C GLU A 69 -15.60 -10.20 -15.08
N MET A 70 -14.53 -9.84 -14.36
CA MET A 70 -13.96 -10.65 -13.28
C MET A 70 -14.89 -10.73 -12.06
N GLY A 71 -15.83 -9.82 -11.95
CA GLY A 71 -16.82 -9.78 -10.87
C GLY A 71 -16.43 -8.94 -9.66
N PHE A 72 -15.49 -8.00 -9.82
CA PHE A 72 -15.08 -7.13 -8.73
C PHE A 72 -16.26 -6.49 -8.00
N LYS A 73 -16.18 -6.47 -6.68
CA LYS A 73 -17.06 -5.73 -5.77
C LYS A 73 -16.47 -4.39 -5.35
N VAL A 74 -15.14 -4.32 -5.33
CA VAL A 74 -14.38 -3.13 -4.98
C VAL A 74 -13.20 -2.97 -5.93
N TYR A 75 -12.85 -1.73 -6.27
CA TYR A 75 -11.60 -1.39 -6.94
C TYR A 75 -10.87 -0.34 -6.10
N ARG A 76 -9.69 -0.70 -5.60
CA ARG A 76 -8.83 0.24 -4.88
C ARG A 76 -7.88 0.90 -5.88
N PHE A 77 -7.91 2.23 -5.94
CA PHE A 77 -7.00 3.03 -6.74
C PHE A 77 -6.59 4.29 -6.00
N SER A 78 -5.49 4.90 -6.39
CA SER A 78 -5.09 6.19 -5.83
C SER A 78 -5.45 7.34 -6.78
N ILE A 79 -5.58 8.53 -6.21
CA ILE A 79 -5.75 9.78 -6.96
C ILE A 79 -4.41 10.51 -6.96
N SER A 80 -3.91 10.87 -8.13
CA SER A 80 -2.69 11.66 -8.26
C SER A 80 -2.92 13.08 -7.75
N TRP A 81 -2.23 13.44 -6.67
CA TRP A 81 -2.32 14.77 -6.08
C TRP A 81 -2.00 15.88 -7.09
N SER A 82 -0.90 15.73 -7.85
CA SER A 82 -0.50 16.72 -8.86
C SER A 82 -1.39 16.76 -10.10
N ARG A 83 -2.27 15.76 -10.32
CA ARG A 83 -3.31 15.83 -11.36
C ARG A 83 -4.49 16.67 -10.92
N ILE A 84 -4.82 16.68 -9.62
CA ILE A 84 -5.89 17.51 -9.04
C ILE A 84 -5.42 18.92 -8.74
N LEU A 85 -4.25 19.04 -8.11
CA LEU A 85 -3.62 20.31 -7.72
C LEU A 85 -2.20 20.35 -8.31
N PRO A 86 -2.00 20.89 -9.52
CA PRO A 86 -0.72 20.82 -10.23
C PRO A 86 0.46 21.41 -9.45
N GLN A 87 0.20 22.43 -8.61
CA GLN A 87 1.17 23.04 -7.70
C GLN A 87 1.08 22.48 -6.28
N GLY A 88 0.30 21.40 -6.07
CA GLY A 88 0.01 20.79 -4.76
C GLY A 88 -0.98 21.58 -3.90
N THR A 89 -1.15 22.86 -4.16
CA THR A 89 -2.09 23.79 -3.52
C THR A 89 -2.60 24.79 -4.56
N GLY A 90 -3.62 25.58 -4.19
CA GLY A 90 -4.12 26.69 -5.02
C GLY A 90 -5.12 26.20 -6.07
N GLU A 91 -4.86 26.49 -7.34
CA GLU A 91 -5.80 26.24 -8.43
C GLU A 91 -6.04 24.74 -8.66
N VAL A 92 -7.32 24.37 -8.75
CA VAL A 92 -7.76 23.00 -9.04
C VAL A 92 -7.76 22.76 -10.56
N ASN A 93 -7.14 21.68 -10.99
CA ASN A 93 -7.17 21.26 -12.39
C ASN A 93 -8.48 20.53 -12.70
N GLN A 94 -9.37 21.20 -13.43
CA GLN A 94 -10.68 20.67 -13.78
C GLN A 94 -10.60 19.40 -14.64
N GLU A 95 -9.64 19.29 -15.57
CA GLU A 95 -9.44 18.08 -16.37
C GLU A 95 -9.08 16.86 -15.49
N GLY A 96 -8.32 17.08 -14.41
CA GLY A 96 -8.01 16.05 -13.43
C GLY A 96 -9.25 15.63 -12.64
N ILE A 97 -10.06 16.58 -12.19
CA ILE A 97 -11.35 16.30 -11.53
C ILE A 97 -12.27 15.50 -12.46
N ASP A 98 -12.40 15.91 -13.71
CA ASP A 98 -13.26 15.27 -14.71
C ASP A 98 -12.80 13.84 -15.00
N PHE A 99 -11.49 13.61 -15.09
CA PHE A 99 -10.93 12.26 -15.25
C PHE A 99 -11.35 11.32 -14.11
N TYR A 100 -11.13 11.71 -12.85
CA TYR A 100 -11.49 10.86 -11.73
C TYR A 100 -13.00 10.74 -11.53
N ASN A 101 -13.77 11.75 -11.85
CA ASN A 101 -15.24 11.63 -11.94
C ASN A 101 -15.65 10.53 -12.94
N ASN A 102 -15.01 10.50 -14.10
CA ASN A 102 -15.27 9.48 -15.11
C ASN A 102 -14.86 8.08 -14.63
N VAL A 103 -13.70 7.93 -13.99
CA VAL A 103 -13.26 6.65 -13.40
C VAL A 103 -14.24 6.15 -12.33
N ILE A 104 -14.66 7.03 -11.41
CA ILE A 104 -15.61 6.70 -10.35
C ILE A 104 -16.96 6.30 -10.95
N ASN A 105 -17.48 7.07 -11.90
CA ASN A 105 -18.74 6.78 -12.55
C ASN A 105 -18.70 5.47 -13.35
N GLU A 106 -17.57 5.15 -13.99
CA GLU A 106 -17.42 3.88 -14.69
C GLU A 106 -17.40 2.69 -13.71
N CYS A 107 -16.77 2.82 -12.54
CA CYS A 107 -16.86 1.81 -11.48
C CYS A 107 -18.31 1.60 -11.02
N LEU A 108 -19.03 2.68 -10.72
CA LEU A 108 -20.42 2.63 -10.25
C LEU A 108 -21.38 2.07 -11.27
N LYS A 109 -21.17 2.30 -12.55
CA LYS A 109 -21.94 1.71 -13.66
C LYS A 109 -21.95 0.18 -13.61
N TYR A 110 -20.86 -0.42 -13.12
CA TYR A 110 -20.75 -1.87 -12.94
C TYR A 110 -20.98 -2.34 -11.49
N ASN A 111 -21.47 -1.48 -10.61
CA ASN A 111 -21.64 -1.73 -9.18
C ASN A 111 -20.33 -2.10 -8.47
N ILE A 112 -19.20 -1.58 -8.94
CA ILE A 112 -17.89 -1.70 -8.28
C ILE A 112 -17.75 -0.51 -7.33
N ILE A 113 -17.52 -0.81 -6.06
CA ILE A 113 -17.30 0.20 -5.02
C ILE A 113 -15.91 0.83 -5.21
N PRO A 114 -15.80 2.17 -5.36
CA PRO A 114 -14.50 2.84 -5.33
C PRO A 114 -13.93 2.85 -3.90
N LEU A 115 -12.71 2.35 -3.72
CA LEU A 115 -11.91 2.51 -2.52
C LEU A 115 -10.70 3.40 -2.87
N VAL A 116 -10.73 4.64 -2.45
CA VAL A 116 -9.79 5.67 -2.91
C VAL A 116 -8.66 5.88 -1.92
N THR A 117 -7.43 5.72 -2.38
CA THR A 117 -6.21 6.12 -1.65
C THR A 117 -5.86 7.55 -2.03
N MET A 118 -5.69 8.42 -1.03
CA MET A 118 -5.38 9.83 -1.25
C MET A 118 -3.94 10.04 -1.69
N PHE A 119 -2.99 9.42 -1.01
CA PHE A 119 -1.57 9.60 -1.27
C PHE A 119 -0.85 8.27 -1.42
N HIS A 120 -0.20 8.08 -2.58
CA HIS A 120 0.53 6.86 -2.93
C HIS A 120 1.91 7.21 -3.52
N PHE A 121 2.80 7.78 -2.69
CA PHE A 121 4.21 8.12 -2.99
C PHE A 121 4.44 9.27 -4.00
N ASP A 122 3.40 9.89 -4.52
CA ASP A 122 3.44 10.84 -5.64
C ASP A 122 3.20 12.30 -5.22
N MET A 123 3.99 12.77 -4.23
CA MET A 123 3.93 14.16 -3.80
C MET A 123 4.16 15.11 -4.99
N PRO A 124 3.35 16.17 -5.13
CA PRO A 124 3.63 17.21 -6.12
C PRO A 124 5.03 17.78 -5.98
N GLN A 125 5.79 17.83 -7.08
CA GLN A 125 7.16 18.31 -7.10
C GLN A 125 7.27 19.75 -6.55
N ALA A 126 6.29 20.58 -6.83
CA ALA A 126 6.23 21.95 -6.31
C ALA A 126 6.14 22.02 -4.77
N LEU A 127 5.56 21.01 -4.10
CA LEU A 127 5.56 20.93 -2.65
C LEU A 127 6.88 20.36 -2.12
N GLU A 128 7.47 19.39 -2.82
CA GLU A 128 8.78 18.86 -2.48
C GLU A 128 9.86 19.95 -2.53
N GLU A 129 9.84 20.81 -3.53
CA GLU A 129 10.73 21.96 -3.66
C GLU A 129 10.55 23.01 -2.54
N ARG A 130 9.39 23.02 -1.90
CA ARG A 130 9.09 23.83 -0.71
C ARG A 130 9.50 23.16 0.60
N GLY A 131 10.05 21.94 0.54
CA GLY A 131 10.54 21.14 1.67
C GLY A 131 9.64 19.99 2.07
N GLY A 132 8.63 19.66 1.26
CA GLY A 132 7.83 18.44 1.40
C GLY A 132 7.25 18.21 2.80
N TRP A 133 7.27 16.96 3.22
CA TRP A 133 6.76 16.57 4.54
C TRP A 133 7.60 17.06 5.73
N GLU A 134 8.81 17.55 5.51
CA GLU A 134 9.59 18.21 6.59
C GLU A 134 8.94 19.51 7.07
N LYS A 135 8.20 20.17 6.19
CA LYS A 135 7.51 21.41 6.53
C LYS A 135 6.19 21.12 7.23
N ARG A 136 5.96 21.85 8.34
CA ARG A 136 4.70 21.71 9.08
C ARG A 136 3.48 22.05 8.23
N GLU A 137 3.61 22.99 7.31
CA GLU A 137 2.56 23.38 6.36
C GLU A 137 2.09 22.20 5.49
N SER A 138 2.87 21.12 5.38
CA SER A 138 2.48 19.89 4.68
C SER A 138 1.19 19.28 5.23
N ILE A 139 0.93 19.47 6.52
CA ILE A 139 -0.32 19.08 7.19
C ILE A 139 -1.50 19.76 6.50
N ASP A 140 -1.44 21.08 6.35
CA ASP A 140 -2.52 21.85 5.76
C ASP A 140 -2.61 21.65 4.24
N TRP A 141 -1.48 21.38 3.56
CA TRP A 141 -1.49 21.02 2.13
C TRP A 141 -2.26 19.73 1.89
N PHE A 142 -1.99 18.69 2.70
CA PHE A 142 -2.67 17.41 2.58
C PHE A 142 -4.15 17.49 2.94
N VAL A 143 -4.49 18.21 4.00
CA VAL A 143 -5.89 18.45 4.43
C VAL A 143 -6.67 19.22 3.35
N ASN A 144 -6.06 20.23 2.72
CA ASN A 144 -6.66 20.92 1.58
C ASN A 144 -6.90 19.99 0.38
N PHE A 145 -5.94 19.13 0.06
CA PHE A 145 -6.11 18.11 -0.98
C PHE A 145 -7.26 17.15 -0.64
N ALA A 146 -7.31 16.63 0.59
CA ALA A 146 -8.40 15.79 1.07
C ALA A 146 -9.76 16.50 0.94
N LYS A 147 -9.84 17.78 1.32
CA LYS A 147 -11.06 18.60 1.20
C LYS A 147 -11.51 18.68 -0.26
N VAL A 148 -10.62 18.99 -1.20
CA VAL A 148 -10.94 19.06 -2.63
C VAL A 148 -11.50 17.71 -3.13
N MET A 149 -10.92 16.59 -2.70
CA MET A 149 -11.42 15.27 -3.06
C MET A 149 -12.81 14.99 -2.48
N TYR A 150 -13.06 15.35 -1.21
CA TYR A 150 -14.37 15.15 -0.57
C TYR A 150 -15.45 16.01 -1.23
N GLU A 151 -15.14 17.26 -1.58
CA GLU A 151 -16.05 18.17 -2.27
C GLU A 151 -16.45 17.66 -3.67
N ASN A 152 -15.53 17.01 -4.40
CA ASN A 152 -15.77 16.59 -5.77
C ASN A 152 -16.22 15.13 -5.92
N PHE A 153 -15.91 14.28 -4.96
CA PHE A 153 -16.14 12.83 -5.06
C PHE A 153 -16.90 12.21 -3.88
N GLY A 154 -17.00 12.91 -2.74
CA GLY A 154 -17.58 12.39 -1.50
C GLY A 154 -19.07 12.05 -1.57
N ASP A 155 -19.78 12.58 -2.56
CA ASP A 155 -21.15 12.19 -2.86
C ASP A 155 -21.27 10.71 -3.28
N ARG A 156 -20.25 10.15 -3.93
CA ARG A 156 -20.21 8.79 -4.53
C ARG A 156 -19.16 7.87 -3.92
N VAL A 157 -18.00 8.38 -3.51
CA VAL A 157 -16.95 7.61 -2.85
C VAL A 157 -17.21 7.59 -1.36
N LYS A 158 -17.41 6.38 -0.79
CA LYS A 158 -17.69 6.18 0.63
C LYS A 158 -16.55 5.52 1.40
N TYR A 159 -15.54 4.97 0.71
CA TYR A 159 -14.39 4.33 1.33
C TYR A 159 -13.08 5.02 0.92
N TRP A 160 -12.33 5.46 1.93
CA TRP A 160 -11.11 6.24 1.76
C TRP A 160 -9.94 5.64 2.51
N LEU A 161 -8.76 5.75 1.93
CA LEU A 161 -7.48 5.45 2.58
C LEU A 161 -6.61 6.71 2.55
N THR A 162 -5.95 7.02 3.65
CA THR A 162 -5.17 8.26 3.77
C THR A 162 -3.84 8.16 3.02
N ILE A 163 -2.85 7.54 3.61
CA ILE A 163 -1.47 7.46 3.12
C ILE A 163 -1.12 5.98 2.91
N ASN A 164 -0.76 5.62 1.67
CA ASN A 164 -0.25 4.30 1.39
C ASN A 164 1.15 4.13 1.97
N GLU A 165 1.35 3.04 2.71
CA GLU A 165 2.66 2.60 3.22
C GLU A 165 3.48 3.72 3.87
N GLN A 166 2.87 4.52 4.73
CA GLN A 166 3.57 5.59 5.44
C GLN A 166 4.85 5.09 6.12
N ASN A 167 4.82 3.88 6.67
CA ASN A 167 5.97 3.26 7.31
C ASN A 167 7.13 2.99 6.32
N VAL A 168 6.83 2.65 5.07
CA VAL A 168 7.86 2.43 4.03
C VAL A 168 8.50 3.75 3.63
N LEU A 169 7.74 4.85 3.55
CA LEU A 169 8.27 6.20 3.33
C LEU A 169 9.31 6.61 4.39
N ILE A 170 9.16 6.11 5.61
CA ILE A 170 10.05 6.44 6.73
C ILE A 170 11.22 5.44 6.82
N LEU A 171 10.93 4.15 6.86
CA LEU A 171 11.94 3.11 7.09
C LEU A 171 12.85 2.89 5.87
N SER A 172 12.35 3.13 4.68
CA SER A 172 13.08 3.01 3.42
C SER A 172 13.18 4.35 2.68
N GLY A 173 13.20 5.44 3.43
CA GLY A 173 13.15 6.80 2.89
C GLY A 173 14.28 7.14 1.90
N ASP A 174 15.45 6.55 2.09
CA ASP A 174 16.60 6.66 1.20
C ASP A 174 16.40 5.90 -0.14
N ILE A 175 15.62 4.81 -0.13
CA ILE A 175 15.29 4.03 -1.34
C ILE A 175 14.12 4.67 -2.08
N ILE A 176 13.08 5.03 -1.34
CA ILE A 176 11.84 5.61 -1.92
C ILE A 176 12.06 7.06 -2.36
N GLY A 177 13.05 7.75 -1.77
CA GLY A 177 13.36 9.14 -2.10
C GLY A 177 12.71 10.16 -1.16
N THR A 178 12.26 9.74 0.01
CA THR A 178 11.73 10.64 1.06
C THR A 178 12.84 11.50 1.68
N THR A 179 14.06 11.04 1.64
CA THR A 179 15.22 11.80 2.13
C THR A 179 16.49 11.47 1.35
N THR A 180 17.38 12.45 1.24
CA THR A 180 18.76 12.27 0.76
C THR A 180 19.77 12.37 1.91
N LEU A 181 19.30 12.61 3.13
CA LEU A 181 20.15 12.75 4.32
C LEU A 181 20.71 11.40 4.77
N THR A 182 21.80 11.44 5.48
CA THR A 182 22.48 10.29 6.07
C THR A 182 22.76 10.51 7.55
N GLY A 183 23.13 9.45 8.27
CA GLY A 183 23.50 9.55 9.69
C GLY A 183 22.35 10.04 10.59
N PRO A 184 22.67 10.71 11.71
CA PRO A 184 21.66 11.14 12.70
C PRO A 184 20.61 12.10 12.15
N GLU A 185 20.98 12.98 11.22
CA GLU A 185 20.04 13.95 10.63
C GLU A 185 18.96 13.26 9.78
N LYS A 186 19.28 12.10 9.16
CA LYS A 186 18.28 11.25 8.47
C LYS A 186 17.13 10.88 9.40
N TYR A 187 17.44 10.39 10.60
CA TYR A 187 16.40 9.96 11.56
C TYR A 187 15.56 11.14 12.04
N LYS A 188 16.17 12.27 12.36
CA LYS A 188 15.45 13.48 12.78
C LYS A 188 14.45 13.92 11.71
N SER A 189 14.92 14.03 10.46
CA SER A 189 14.09 14.42 9.33
C SER A 189 12.94 13.42 9.14
N LEU A 190 13.22 12.13 9.02
CA LEU A 190 12.21 11.11 8.75
C LEU A 190 11.14 11.02 9.84
N TYR A 191 11.50 11.07 11.11
CA TYR A 191 10.51 11.00 12.20
C TYR A 191 9.76 12.31 12.42
N GLN A 192 10.32 13.46 12.03
CA GLN A 192 9.55 14.70 11.95
C GLN A 192 8.55 14.66 10.81
N GLN A 193 8.93 14.21 9.62
CA GLN A 193 8.03 13.97 8.49
C GLN A 193 6.91 13.00 8.88
N ASN A 194 7.26 11.90 9.57
CA ASN A 194 6.28 10.94 10.08
C ASN A 194 5.23 11.60 10.98
N HIS A 195 5.66 12.46 11.91
CA HIS A 195 4.74 13.17 12.79
C HIS A 195 3.78 14.07 12.00
N HIS A 196 4.28 14.83 11.03
CA HIS A 196 3.44 15.66 10.16
C HIS A 196 2.43 14.82 9.37
N MET A 197 2.86 13.68 8.80
CA MET A 197 1.95 12.75 8.10
C MET A 197 0.87 12.19 9.05
N LEU A 198 1.22 11.84 10.29
CA LEU A 198 0.28 11.34 11.28
C LEU A 198 -0.79 12.39 11.63
N VAL A 199 -0.38 13.64 11.88
CA VAL A 199 -1.30 14.74 12.15
C VAL A 199 -2.17 15.04 10.92
N ALA A 200 -1.58 15.05 9.72
CA ALA A 200 -2.29 15.28 8.46
C ALA A 200 -3.39 14.23 8.22
N GLN A 201 -3.08 12.93 8.39
CA GLN A 201 -4.08 11.89 8.22
C GLN A 201 -5.18 11.93 9.29
N ALA A 202 -4.85 12.27 10.55
CA ALA A 202 -5.84 12.41 11.60
C ALA A 202 -6.84 13.54 11.29
N LYS A 203 -6.35 14.70 10.84
CA LYS A 203 -7.19 15.81 10.36
C LYS A 203 -8.04 15.41 9.15
N ALA A 204 -7.46 14.67 8.19
CA ALA A 204 -8.18 14.19 7.02
C ALA A 204 -9.28 13.18 7.38
N MET A 205 -9.06 12.30 8.38
CA MET A 205 -10.06 11.38 8.88
C MET A 205 -11.23 12.14 9.53
N ALA A 206 -10.95 13.10 10.42
CA ALA A 206 -11.97 13.94 11.04
C ALA A 206 -12.78 14.70 9.98
N LEU A 207 -12.11 15.27 8.99
CA LEU A 207 -12.74 15.99 7.88
C LEU A 207 -13.61 15.08 7.01
N CYS A 208 -13.23 13.81 6.80
CA CYS A 208 -14.05 12.82 6.10
C CYS A 208 -15.38 12.60 6.82
N HIS A 209 -15.34 12.42 8.13
CA HIS A 209 -16.55 12.22 8.94
C HIS A 209 -17.46 13.45 8.95
N GLU A 210 -16.91 14.65 8.82
CA GLU A 210 -17.67 15.89 8.74
C GLU A 210 -18.30 16.11 7.35
N MET A 211 -17.54 15.84 6.26
CA MET A 211 -17.92 16.25 4.91
C MET A 211 -18.59 15.15 4.09
N VAL A 212 -18.30 13.87 4.36
CA VAL A 212 -18.76 12.75 3.54
C VAL A 212 -19.82 11.96 4.27
N GLU A 213 -21.08 12.14 3.90
CA GLU A 213 -22.19 11.39 4.49
C GLU A 213 -21.99 9.88 4.30
N GLY A 214 -21.94 9.14 5.41
CA GLY A 214 -21.65 7.69 5.40
C GLY A 214 -20.23 7.34 4.99
N GLY A 215 -19.31 8.30 4.93
CA GLY A 215 -17.92 8.11 4.65
C GLY A 215 -17.22 7.25 5.71
N LYS A 216 -16.33 6.37 5.25
CA LYS A 216 -15.47 5.54 6.08
C LYS A 216 -14.04 5.68 5.61
N ILE A 217 -13.11 5.82 6.55
CA ILE A 217 -11.72 6.12 6.26
C ILE A 217 -10.78 5.31 7.15
N GLY A 218 -9.61 4.95 6.62
CA GLY A 218 -8.59 4.24 7.36
C GLY A 218 -7.17 4.49 6.84
N PRO A 219 -6.15 4.06 7.61
CA PRO A 219 -4.76 4.02 7.17
C PRO A 219 -4.52 2.86 6.20
N ALA A 220 -3.37 2.84 5.52
CA ALA A 220 -2.94 1.73 4.67
C ALA A 220 -1.44 1.45 4.81
N PRO A 221 -0.92 1.09 6.00
CA PRO A 221 0.48 0.74 6.17
C PRO A 221 0.83 -0.62 5.56
N ASN A 222 2.11 -0.83 5.26
CA ASN A 222 2.67 -2.14 4.92
C ASN A 222 3.02 -2.88 6.21
N ILE A 223 2.30 -3.94 6.52
CA ILE A 223 2.53 -4.71 7.74
C ILE A 223 3.36 -5.96 7.44
N SER A 224 4.47 -6.07 8.14
CA SER A 224 5.38 -7.21 8.08
C SER A 224 5.67 -7.66 9.51
N LEU A 225 4.97 -8.70 9.96
CA LEU A 225 5.16 -9.24 11.31
C LEU A 225 6.58 -9.82 11.45
N ALA A 226 7.25 -9.52 12.55
CA ALA A 226 8.62 -9.96 12.79
C ALA A 226 8.68 -11.30 13.53
N TYR A 227 9.46 -12.23 12.98
CA TYR A 227 9.86 -13.46 13.65
C TYR A 227 11.23 -13.33 14.30
N PRO A 228 11.46 -13.92 15.48
CA PRO A 228 12.81 -14.12 15.98
C PRO A 228 13.56 -15.14 15.11
N ALA A 229 14.81 -14.89 14.76
CA ALA A 229 15.64 -15.78 13.94
C ALA A 229 15.92 -17.14 14.61
N SER A 230 15.82 -17.19 15.94
CA SER A 230 16.00 -18.42 16.73
C SER A 230 15.17 -18.38 18.02
N CYS A 231 15.29 -19.43 18.82
CA CYS A 231 14.68 -19.49 20.16
C CYS A 231 15.49 -18.72 21.23
N LYS A 232 16.49 -17.94 20.88
CA LYS A 232 17.21 -17.09 21.84
C LYS A 232 16.27 -16.00 22.35
N PRO A 233 16.22 -15.74 23.68
CA PRO A 233 15.40 -14.67 24.23
C PRO A 233 15.70 -13.29 23.65
N GLU A 234 16.97 -13.03 23.30
CA GLU A 234 17.44 -11.79 22.70
C GLU A 234 16.82 -11.58 21.29
N ASP A 235 16.72 -12.63 20.48
CA ASP A 235 16.08 -12.57 19.15
C ASP A 235 14.58 -12.23 19.27
N GLN A 236 13.92 -12.69 20.35
CA GLN A 236 12.53 -12.32 20.65
C GLN A 236 12.40 -10.82 20.96
N LEU A 237 13.37 -10.24 21.69
CA LEU A 237 13.38 -8.78 21.94
C LEU A 237 13.62 -8.00 20.63
N ALA A 238 14.51 -8.48 19.77
CA ALA A 238 14.74 -7.89 18.45
C ALA A 238 13.45 -7.90 17.59
N ALA A 239 12.70 -9.01 17.60
CA ALA A 239 11.42 -9.09 16.89
C ALA A 239 10.36 -8.12 17.47
N GLN A 240 10.31 -7.94 18.79
CA GLN A 240 9.43 -6.94 19.41
C GLN A 240 9.84 -5.51 19.02
N ASN A 241 11.13 -5.20 18.98
CA ASN A 241 11.63 -3.90 18.56
C ASN A 241 11.22 -3.60 17.11
N LEU A 242 11.45 -4.54 16.18
CA LEU A 242 11.05 -4.35 14.78
C LEU A 242 9.54 -4.17 14.65
N ASN A 243 8.74 -5.00 15.29
CA ASN A 243 7.28 -4.87 15.28
C ASN A 243 6.82 -3.49 15.76
N ALA A 244 7.42 -2.97 16.84
CA ALA A 244 7.08 -1.65 17.38
C ALA A 244 7.43 -0.54 16.39
N ILE A 245 8.62 -0.57 15.80
CA ILE A 245 9.14 0.47 14.90
C ILE A 245 8.48 0.42 13.54
N ARG A 246 8.29 -0.79 12.97
CA ARG A 246 7.77 -0.98 11.62
C ARG A 246 6.24 -0.96 11.52
N ASN A 247 5.57 -1.57 12.50
CA ASN A 247 4.13 -1.81 12.44
C ASN A 247 3.35 -0.96 13.45
N TRP A 248 3.65 -1.09 14.73
CA TRP A 248 2.78 -0.57 15.78
C TRP A 248 2.87 0.94 15.94
N LEU A 249 4.01 1.56 15.68
CA LEU A 249 4.15 3.03 15.67
C LEU A 249 3.04 3.69 14.84
N TYR A 250 2.80 3.18 13.67
CA TYR A 250 1.85 3.78 12.71
C TYR A 250 0.40 3.47 13.06
N LEU A 251 0.12 2.23 13.45
CA LEU A 251 -1.24 1.81 13.79
C LEU A 251 -1.69 2.28 15.18
N ASP A 252 -0.80 2.28 16.19
CA ASP A 252 -1.12 2.83 17.51
C ASP A 252 -1.45 4.33 17.40
N MET A 253 -0.67 5.06 16.60
CA MET A 253 -0.95 6.47 16.33
C MET A 253 -2.27 6.69 15.58
N ALA A 254 -2.55 5.88 14.56
CA ALA A 254 -3.78 6.03 13.78
C ALA A 254 -5.03 5.67 14.59
N VAL A 255 -4.96 4.65 15.46
CA VAL A 255 -6.12 4.12 16.19
C VAL A 255 -6.30 4.76 17.57
N TYR A 256 -5.20 4.95 18.30
CA TYR A 256 -5.25 5.44 19.69
C TYR A 256 -4.77 6.89 19.82
N GLY A 257 -4.08 7.43 18.82
CA GLY A 257 -3.45 8.75 18.90
C GLY A 257 -2.30 8.80 19.92
N GLU A 258 -1.63 7.66 20.13
CA GLU A 258 -0.57 7.52 21.15
C GLU A 258 0.67 6.88 20.54
N TYR A 259 1.84 7.43 20.85
CA TYR A 259 3.10 6.85 20.43
C TYR A 259 3.36 5.51 21.13
N ASN A 260 3.73 4.49 20.34
CA ASN A 260 4.22 3.23 20.87
C ASN A 260 5.48 3.46 21.71
N HIS A 261 5.51 2.97 22.94
CA HIS A 261 6.59 3.25 23.89
C HIS A 261 7.97 2.72 23.44
N LEU A 262 8.03 1.55 22.76
CA LEU A 262 9.30 1.02 22.23
C LEU A 262 9.78 1.83 21.04
N ALA A 263 8.86 2.23 20.15
CA ALA A 263 9.20 3.10 19.04
C ALA A 263 9.65 4.50 19.53
N TRP A 264 9.03 5.00 20.59
CA TRP A 264 9.46 6.27 21.21
C TRP A 264 10.87 6.15 21.81
N ALA A 265 11.14 5.09 22.58
CA ALA A 265 12.47 4.83 23.12
C ALA A 265 13.55 4.68 22.03
N PHE A 266 13.19 4.09 20.89
CA PHE A 266 14.06 4.03 19.72
C PHE A 266 14.37 5.43 19.17
N MET A 267 13.35 6.28 19.00
CA MET A 267 13.55 7.66 18.54
C MET A 267 14.41 8.47 19.54
N GLU A 268 14.20 8.30 20.84
CA GLU A 268 15.06 8.92 21.88
C GLU A 268 16.53 8.47 21.75
N LYS A 269 16.77 7.16 21.59
CA LYS A 269 18.13 6.60 21.37
C LYS A 269 18.81 7.23 20.15
N ARG A 270 18.05 7.57 19.10
CA ARG A 270 18.54 8.17 17.86
C ARG A 270 18.53 9.71 17.88
N ASN A 271 18.15 10.35 18.98
CA ASN A 271 17.88 11.79 19.06
C ASN A 271 16.94 12.28 17.94
N ALA A 272 15.92 11.51 17.64
CA ALA A 272 15.00 11.68 16.52
C ALA A 272 13.52 11.82 16.95
N THR A 273 13.27 12.09 18.24
CA THR A 273 11.91 12.42 18.69
C THR A 273 11.42 13.66 17.94
N PRO A 274 10.20 13.61 17.35
CA PRO A 274 9.68 14.74 16.60
C PRO A 274 9.35 15.90 17.52
N GLN A 275 9.40 17.11 16.98
CA GLN A 275 8.79 18.27 17.62
C GLN A 275 7.29 18.14 17.55
N ILE A 276 6.64 18.07 18.70
CA ILE A 276 5.18 18.03 18.87
C ILE A 276 4.73 19.42 19.28
N GLU A 277 3.82 20.00 18.50
CA GLU A 277 3.25 21.31 18.83
C GLU A 277 2.00 21.18 19.70
N GLU A 278 1.61 22.29 20.33
CA GLU A 278 0.39 22.36 21.15
C GLU A 278 -0.84 21.97 20.31
N GLY A 279 -1.64 21.03 20.82
CA GLY A 279 -2.84 20.53 20.15
C GLY A 279 -2.62 19.30 19.25
N ASP A 280 -1.39 18.95 18.84
CA ASP A 280 -1.15 17.82 17.95
C ASP A 280 -1.68 16.50 18.52
N MET A 281 -1.41 16.23 19.80
CA MET A 281 -1.85 14.98 20.43
C MET A 281 -3.37 14.92 20.59
N GLU A 282 -4.05 16.06 20.71
CA GLU A 282 -5.51 16.12 20.72
C GLU A 282 -6.08 15.83 19.32
N ILE A 283 -5.49 16.41 18.28
CA ILE A 283 -5.85 16.12 16.87
C ILE A 283 -5.70 14.63 16.59
N LEU A 284 -4.59 14.03 16.99
CA LEU A 284 -4.30 12.61 16.79
C LEU A 284 -5.32 11.70 17.50
N LYS A 285 -5.74 12.06 18.71
CA LYS A 285 -6.79 11.31 19.45
C LYS A 285 -8.17 11.44 18.83
N ASN A 286 -8.47 12.57 18.20
CA ASN A 286 -9.79 12.84 17.61
C ASN A 286 -9.92 12.30 16.19
N GLY A 287 -8.83 12.14 15.46
CA GLY A 287 -8.80 11.59 14.10
C GLY A 287 -8.62 10.09 14.12
N HIS A 288 -9.70 9.32 14.22
CA HIS A 288 -9.66 7.87 14.32
C HIS A 288 -10.26 7.20 13.08
N PRO A 289 -9.75 6.01 12.68
CA PRO A 289 -10.22 5.28 11.53
C PRO A 289 -11.50 4.47 11.83
N ASP A 290 -12.28 4.21 10.78
CA ASP A 290 -13.43 3.28 10.81
C ASP A 290 -13.00 1.83 10.58
N PHE A 291 -11.90 1.62 9.87
CA PHE A 291 -11.33 0.33 9.53
C PHE A 291 -9.81 0.46 9.32
N ILE A 292 -9.12 -0.65 9.27
CA ILE A 292 -7.69 -0.69 8.92
C ILE A 292 -7.54 -1.30 7.54
N GLY A 293 -7.09 -0.50 6.55
CA GLY A 293 -6.48 -1.02 5.34
C GLY A 293 -5.02 -1.40 5.61
N PHE A 294 -4.52 -2.44 4.99
CA PHE A 294 -3.10 -2.80 5.12
C PHE A 294 -2.60 -3.58 3.91
N ASN A 295 -1.32 -3.40 3.62
CA ASN A 295 -0.59 -4.15 2.60
C ASN A 295 0.20 -5.25 3.29
N TYR A 296 0.26 -6.44 2.65
CA TYR A 296 1.06 -7.56 3.12
C TYR A 296 1.71 -8.29 1.95
N TYR A 297 3.03 -8.43 1.99
CA TYR A 297 3.79 -9.20 1.00
C TYR A 297 4.60 -10.33 1.63
N SER A 298 5.20 -10.08 2.79
CA SER A 298 6.01 -11.05 3.51
C SER A 298 6.06 -10.71 5.01
N THR A 299 6.53 -11.65 5.81
CA THR A 299 7.01 -11.40 7.17
C THR A 299 8.46 -10.94 7.15
N SER A 300 8.97 -10.51 8.29
CA SER A 300 10.39 -10.20 8.52
C SER A 300 10.96 -11.20 9.50
N THR A 301 12.24 -11.53 9.39
CA THR A 301 12.96 -12.34 10.38
C THR A 301 14.15 -11.55 10.90
N VAL A 302 14.33 -11.51 12.22
CA VAL A 302 15.41 -10.71 12.85
C VAL A 302 16.09 -11.46 13.97
N ALA A 303 17.40 -11.22 14.09
CA ALA A 303 18.23 -11.61 15.20
C ALA A 303 18.55 -10.41 16.09
N TRP A 304 19.04 -10.68 17.29
CA TRP A 304 19.66 -9.67 18.14
C TRP A 304 20.85 -9.02 17.41
N CYS A 305 21.00 -7.74 17.59
CA CYS A 305 22.09 -6.96 17.00
C CYS A 305 22.95 -6.37 18.12
N ASP A 306 24.20 -6.82 18.22
CA ASP A 306 25.21 -6.17 19.06
C ASP A 306 25.83 -4.98 18.35
N GLU A 307 26.53 -4.12 19.08
CA GLU A 307 27.31 -3.04 18.52
C GLU A 307 28.44 -3.60 17.62
N ASN A 308 28.72 -2.93 16.50
CA ASN A 308 29.76 -3.30 15.52
C ASN A 308 29.50 -4.56 14.67
N GLN A 309 28.24 -4.99 14.51
CA GLN A 309 27.91 -5.99 13.51
C GLN A 309 27.82 -5.38 12.09
N GLU A 310 28.19 -6.17 11.07
CA GLU A 310 28.07 -5.76 9.67
C GLU A 310 26.73 -6.22 9.08
N GLU A 311 26.12 -5.37 8.23
CA GLU A 311 24.90 -5.68 7.50
C GLU A 311 25.19 -6.72 6.42
N THR A 312 24.42 -7.80 6.38
CA THR A 312 24.59 -8.93 5.46
C THR A 312 23.59 -8.98 4.32
N PHE A 313 22.55 -8.11 4.34
CA PHE A 313 21.46 -8.12 3.36
C PHE A 313 21.47 -6.89 2.46
N GLY A 314 21.16 -7.12 1.17
CA GLY A 314 21.02 -6.05 0.17
C GLY A 314 19.79 -5.16 0.39
N HIS A 315 19.81 -3.99 -0.24
CA HIS A 315 18.80 -2.95 -0.10
C HIS A 315 17.54 -3.28 -0.94
N ASP A 316 16.45 -3.65 -0.26
CA ASP A 316 15.12 -3.84 -0.83
C ASP A 316 14.06 -3.41 0.19
N GLN A 317 12.94 -2.83 -0.25
CA GLN A 317 11.90 -2.33 0.65
C GLN A 317 11.17 -3.43 1.45
N GLN A 318 11.23 -4.69 1.00
CA GLN A 318 10.66 -5.84 1.69
C GLN A 318 11.70 -6.63 2.52
N LYS A 319 12.98 -6.33 2.35
CA LYS A 319 14.05 -6.95 3.15
C LYS A 319 14.35 -6.11 4.38
N THR A 320 14.32 -6.74 5.54
CA THR A 320 14.66 -6.07 6.80
C THR A 320 16.16 -5.87 6.88
N ARG A 321 16.55 -4.62 7.04
CA ARG A 321 17.94 -4.20 7.21
C ARG A 321 18.39 -4.40 8.65
N MET A 322 19.64 -4.08 8.91
CA MET A 322 20.18 -3.91 10.25
C MET A 322 19.82 -2.51 10.80
N GLU A 323 19.42 -2.50 12.06
CA GLU A 323 19.37 -1.29 12.88
C GLU A 323 20.28 -1.52 14.09
N GLU A 324 21.45 -0.87 14.08
CA GLU A 324 22.52 -1.12 15.05
C GLU A 324 22.05 -1.01 16.50
N GLY A 325 22.32 -2.07 17.28
CA GLY A 325 21.91 -2.19 18.67
C GLY A 325 20.39 -2.30 18.88
N VAL A 326 19.63 -2.67 17.84
CA VAL A 326 18.17 -2.83 17.89
C VAL A 326 17.73 -4.17 17.28
N TYR A 327 18.11 -4.45 16.04
CA TYR A 327 17.88 -5.72 15.36
C TYR A 327 18.78 -5.89 14.13
N LEU A 328 19.00 -7.15 13.75
CA LEU A 328 19.69 -7.55 12.52
C LEU A 328 18.73 -8.38 11.65
N GLY A 329 18.51 -7.95 10.40
CA GLY A 329 17.72 -8.72 9.44
C GLY A 329 18.35 -10.09 9.17
N ALA A 330 17.52 -11.12 9.10
CA ALA A 330 17.91 -12.49 8.83
C ALA A 330 16.97 -13.14 7.80
N ALA A 331 17.47 -14.05 6.98
CA ALA A 331 16.63 -14.87 6.11
C ALA A 331 15.90 -15.94 6.93
N ASN A 332 14.64 -16.22 6.56
CA ASN A 332 13.92 -17.35 7.14
C ASN A 332 14.18 -18.62 6.31
N PRO A 333 14.90 -19.62 6.86
CA PRO A 333 15.25 -20.82 6.09
C PRO A 333 14.04 -21.72 5.78
N ASN A 334 12.87 -21.44 6.35
CA ASN A 334 11.67 -22.25 6.19
C ASN A 334 10.68 -21.67 5.14
N LEU A 335 11.00 -20.52 4.54
CA LEU A 335 10.11 -19.84 3.58
C LEU A 335 10.67 -19.95 2.16
N PRO A 336 9.82 -20.26 1.17
CA PRO A 336 10.18 -20.14 -0.24
C PRO A 336 10.19 -18.66 -0.64
N HIS A 337 10.79 -18.37 -1.80
CA HIS A 337 10.94 -17.03 -2.34
C HIS A 337 10.28 -16.88 -3.71
N THR A 338 9.88 -15.67 -4.04
CA THR A 338 9.49 -15.27 -5.38
C THR A 338 10.72 -15.17 -6.31
N ASP A 339 10.49 -15.04 -7.61
CA ASP A 339 11.57 -14.78 -8.59
C ASP A 339 12.39 -13.51 -8.26
N PHE A 340 11.79 -12.57 -7.53
CA PHE A 340 12.41 -11.32 -7.08
C PHE A 340 12.95 -11.39 -5.65
N GLY A 341 13.03 -12.58 -5.07
CA GLY A 341 13.66 -12.84 -3.78
C GLY A 341 12.85 -12.42 -2.54
N TRP A 342 11.55 -12.18 -2.68
CA TRP A 342 10.66 -11.92 -1.54
C TRP A 342 10.17 -13.23 -0.94
N GLU A 343 10.18 -13.33 0.39
CA GLU A 343 9.69 -14.50 1.11
C GLU A 343 8.17 -14.66 0.93
N ILE A 344 7.70 -15.90 0.75
CA ILE A 344 6.28 -16.25 0.60
C ILE A 344 5.80 -16.87 1.91
N ASP A 345 4.98 -16.15 2.68
CA ASP A 345 4.50 -16.61 3.99
C ASP A 345 2.99 -16.44 4.19
N PRO A 346 2.17 -17.37 3.71
CA PRO A 346 0.73 -17.35 3.97
C PRO A 346 0.38 -17.53 5.46
N PHE A 347 1.17 -18.28 6.23
CA PHE A 347 0.92 -18.45 7.67
C PHE A 347 1.22 -17.16 8.45
N GLY A 348 2.28 -16.45 8.08
CA GLY A 348 2.60 -15.14 8.60
C GLY A 348 1.51 -14.11 8.28
N PHE A 349 0.87 -14.23 7.14
CA PHE A 349 -0.29 -13.41 6.79
C PHE A 349 -1.45 -13.58 7.79
N ARG A 350 -1.80 -14.84 8.11
CA ARG A 350 -2.81 -15.11 9.15
C ARG A 350 -2.36 -14.63 10.52
N ALA A 351 -1.09 -14.83 10.87
CA ALA A 351 -0.54 -14.34 12.14
C ALA A 351 -0.65 -12.81 12.23
N THR A 352 -0.33 -12.09 11.15
CA THR A 352 -0.46 -10.64 11.03
C THR A 352 -1.91 -10.19 11.26
N ILE A 353 -2.87 -10.79 10.58
CA ILE A 353 -4.31 -10.48 10.74
C ILE A 353 -4.75 -10.70 12.19
N ARG A 354 -4.37 -11.80 12.80
CA ARG A 354 -4.71 -12.13 14.20
C ARG A 354 -4.13 -11.14 15.19
N GLU A 355 -2.87 -10.77 15.00
CA GLU A 355 -2.17 -9.82 15.88
C GLU A 355 -2.83 -8.44 15.80
N MET A 356 -3.05 -7.94 14.59
CA MET A 356 -3.71 -6.66 14.36
C MET A 356 -5.12 -6.63 14.94
N TYR A 357 -5.93 -7.67 14.69
CA TYR A 357 -7.29 -7.72 15.23
C TYR A 357 -7.31 -7.84 16.74
N SER A 358 -6.39 -8.62 17.34
CA SER A 358 -6.26 -8.70 18.79
C SER A 358 -5.93 -7.37 19.43
N ARG A 359 -5.13 -6.54 18.74
CA ARG A 359 -4.68 -5.24 19.23
C ARG A 359 -5.71 -4.13 19.05
N TYR A 360 -6.36 -4.06 17.89
CA TYR A 360 -7.16 -2.88 17.49
C TYR A 360 -8.67 -3.11 17.48
N ARG A 361 -9.15 -4.32 17.27
CA ARG A 361 -10.58 -4.67 17.21
C ARG A 361 -11.39 -3.87 16.19
N LEU A 362 -10.77 -3.42 15.12
CA LEU A 362 -11.41 -2.76 13.99
C LEU A 362 -11.57 -3.73 12.82
N PRO A 363 -12.59 -3.54 11.97
CA PRO A 363 -12.67 -4.24 10.69
C PRO A 363 -11.41 -3.99 9.85
N MET A 364 -10.99 -4.97 9.07
CA MET A 364 -9.77 -4.88 8.27
C MET A 364 -10.01 -5.22 6.81
N ILE A 365 -9.32 -4.56 5.91
CA ILE A 365 -9.27 -4.88 4.48
C ILE A 365 -7.82 -5.00 4.03
N VAL A 366 -7.51 -6.08 3.30
CA VAL A 366 -6.22 -6.19 2.63
C VAL A 366 -6.23 -5.29 1.40
N THR A 367 -5.38 -4.28 1.38
CA THR A 367 -5.31 -3.29 0.31
C THR A 367 -4.25 -3.61 -0.73
N GLU A 368 -3.26 -4.45 -0.38
CA GLU A 368 -2.32 -5.04 -1.32
C GLU A 368 -1.84 -6.39 -0.78
N ASN A 369 -1.74 -7.37 -1.68
CA ASN A 369 -1.05 -8.64 -1.50
C ASN A 369 -0.84 -9.26 -2.87
N GLY A 370 0.35 -9.71 -3.20
CA GLY A 370 0.59 -10.20 -4.55
C GLY A 370 2.00 -10.73 -4.79
N LEU A 371 2.15 -11.28 -5.96
CA LEU A 371 3.37 -11.89 -6.46
C LEU A 371 3.79 -11.21 -7.76
N GLY A 372 4.95 -10.57 -7.76
CA GLY A 372 5.62 -10.13 -8.99
C GLY A 372 6.33 -11.29 -9.66
N ALA A 373 6.16 -11.45 -10.96
CA ALA A 373 6.77 -12.53 -11.74
C ALA A 373 7.10 -12.10 -13.17
N TYR A 374 7.93 -12.92 -13.85
CA TYR A 374 8.28 -12.75 -15.26
C TYR A 374 7.20 -13.39 -16.17
N ASP A 375 6.02 -12.79 -16.22
CA ASP A 375 4.93 -13.30 -17.06
C ASP A 375 5.27 -13.17 -18.55
N LYS A 376 4.88 -14.17 -19.34
CA LYS A 376 5.13 -14.22 -20.79
C LYS A 376 3.82 -14.42 -21.54
N LEU A 377 3.57 -13.57 -22.54
CA LEU A 377 2.50 -13.77 -23.49
C LEU A 377 2.94 -14.82 -24.49
N THR A 378 2.13 -15.88 -24.64
CA THR A 378 2.35 -16.94 -25.60
C THR A 378 1.85 -16.55 -27.00
N GLU A 379 2.24 -17.27 -28.04
CA GLU A 379 1.83 -16.98 -29.43
C GLU A 379 0.31 -17.07 -29.65
N ASP A 380 -0.40 -17.86 -28.84
CA ASP A 380 -1.87 -17.97 -28.87
C ASP A 380 -2.57 -16.93 -27.97
N GLY A 381 -1.84 -15.92 -27.48
CA GLY A 381 -2.40 -14.80 -26.71
C GLY A 381 -2.78 -15.13 -25.28
N LYS A 382 -2.11 -16.12 -24.66
CA LYS A 382 -2.35 -16.53 -23.27
C LYS A 382 -1.17 -16.18 -22.37
N VAL A 383 -1.44 -16.10 -21.09
CA VAL A 383 -0.43 -15.98 -20.03
C VAL A 383 -0.74 -17.04 -18.97
N HIS A 384 0.16 -18.03 -18.89
CA HIS A 384 0.03 -19.13 -17.94
C HIS A 384 0.74 -18.77 -16.64
N ASP A 385 -0.02 -18.32 -15.64
CA ASP A 385 0.50 -17.84 -14.36
C ASP A 385 0.00 -18.65 -13.15
N GLN A 386 0.10 -19.99 -13.25
CA GLN A 386 -0.29 -20.93 -12.21
C GLN A 386 0.39 -20.64 -10.86
N TYR A 387 1.63 -20.16 -10.86
CA TYR A 387 2.33 -19.71 -9.64
C TYR A 387 1.61 -18.58 -8.91
N ARG A 388 0.92 -17.66 -9.64
CA ARG A 388 0.12 -16.58 -9.05
C ARG A 388 -1.16 -17.14 -8.45
N ILE A 389 -1.82 -18.07 -9.14
CA ILE A 389 -3.00 -18.78 -8.62
C ILE A 389 -2.67 -19.48 -7.31
N GLU A 390 -1.56 -20.22 -7.27
CA GLU A 390 -1.13 -20.94 -6.07
C GLU A 390 -0.80 -20.00 -4.91
N TYR A 391 -0.13 -18.87 -5.19
CA TYR A 391 0.16 -17.84 -4.18
C TYR A 391 -1.13 -17.26 -3.59
N LEU A 392 -2.05 -16.81 -4.45
CA LEU A 392 -3.31 -16.19 -4.03
C LEU A 392 -4.20 -17.18 -3.28
N ARG A 393 -4.29 -18.43 -3.75
CA ARG A 393 -5.04 -19.51 -3.08
C ARG A 393 -4.60 -19.66 -1.64
N LYS A 394 -3.30 -19.84 -1.42
CA LYS A 394 -2.73 -20.03 -0.09
C LYS A 394 -3.01 -18.84 0.84
N HIS A 395 -2.99 -17.62 0.32
CA HIS A 395 -3.30 -16.42 1.12
C HIS A 395 -4.79 -16.29 1.40
N ILE A 396 -5.67 -16.56 0.42
CA ILE A 396 -7.13 -16.52 0.63
C ILE A 396 -7.58 -17.58 1.66
N GLU A 397 -7.02 -18.78 1.63
CA GLU A 397 -7.24 -19.81 2.66
C GLU A 397 -6.90 -19.29 4.07
N GLN A 398 -5.82 -18.50 4.19
CA GLN A 398 -5.42 -17.94 5.49
C GLN A 398 -6.34 -16.78 5.93
N ILE A 399 -6.93 -16.02 5.01
CA ILE A 399 -7.98 -15.04 5.37
C ILE A 399 -9.20 -15.77 5.95
N GLN A 400 -9.68 -16.85 5.31
CA GLN A 400 -10.81 -17.63 5.80
C GLN A 400 -10.54 -18.23 7.18
N LEU A 401 -9.31 -18.72 7.40
CA LEU A 401 -8.88 -19.21 8.70
C LEU A 401 -8.81 -18.10 9.75
N ALA A 402 -8.36 -16.90 9.40
CA ALA A 402 -8.35 -15.74 10.29
C ALA A 402 -9.77 -15.29 10.67
N ILE A 403 -10.72 -15.29 9.73
CA ILE A 403 -12.14 -15.07 9.99
C ILE A 403 -12.68 -16.13 10.95
N THR A 404 -12.29 -17.38 10.76
CA THR A 404 -12.67 -18.50 11.64
C THR A 404 -12.08 -18.34 13.04
N ASP A 405 -10.86 -17.80 13.16
CA ASP A 405 -10.24 -17.42 14.43
C ASP A 405 -10.95 -16.25 15.15
N GLY A 406 -11.81 -15.52 14.44
CA GLY A 406 -12.62 -14.43 14.98
C GLY A 406 -12.24 -13.03 14.50
N ALA A 407 -11.31 -12.91 13.55
CA ALA A 407 -10.99 -11.62 12.94
C ALA A 407 -12.13 -11.13 12.03
N GLU A 408 -12.35 -9.82 12.01
CA GLU A 408 -13.32 -9.17 11.13
C GLU A 408 -12.62 -8.66 9.87
N MET A 409 -12.84 -9.38 8.76
CA MET A 409 -12.26 -9.02 7.46
C MET A 409 -13.37 -8.52 6.52
N MET A 410 -13.17 -7.31 5.97
CA MET A 410 -14.11 -6.66 5.05
C MET A 410 -13.87 -7.04 3.59
N GLY A 411 -12.62 -7.30 3.21
CA GLY A 411 -12.29 -7.52 1.81
C GLY A 411 -10.82 -7.84 1.55
N TYR A 412 -10.55 -8.10 0.26
CA TYR A 412 -9.25 -8.47 -0.24
C TYR A 412 -9.02 -7.88 -1.62
N CYS A 413 -7.98 -7.04 -1.74
CA CYS A 413 -7.59 -6.37 -2.97
C CYS A 413 -6.14 -6.74 -3.32
N PRO A 414 -5.90 -7.81 -4.07
CA PRO A 414 -4.56 -8.15 -4.54
C PRO A 414 -3.88 -7.02 -5.31
N TRP A 415 -2.57 -6.97 -5.23
CA TRP A 415 -1.73 -6.17 -6.09
C TRP A 415 -1.25 -7.02 -7.27
N SER A 416 -1.70 -6.76 -8.51
CA SER A 416 -2.51 -5.64 -8.95
C SER A 416 -3.64 -6.09 -9.90
N ALA A 417 -4.59 -5.19 -10.20
CA ALA A 417 -5.66 -5.50 -11.15
C ALA A 417 -5.14 -5.73 -12.57
N ILE A 418 -4.26 -4.84 -13.04
CA ILE A 418 -3.59 -4.90 -14.34
C ILE A 418 -2.08 -4.81 -14.15
N ASP A 419 -1.30 -5.26 -15.12
CA ASP A 419 0.15 -5.04 -15.11
C ASP A 419 0.47 -3.54 -15.10
N LEU A 420 1.48 -3.17 -14.33
CA LEU A 420 1.89 -1.79 -14.09
C LEU A 420 3.41 -1.68 -13.97
N ILE A 421 3.91 -0.46 -13.95
CA ILE A 421 5.33 -0.21 -13.72
C ILE A 421 5.65 -0.47 -12.24
N SER A 422 6.47 -1.48 -11.97
CA SER A 422 6.99 -1.73 -10.62
C SER A 422 7.89 -0.58 -10.16
N THR A 423 7.88 -0.29 -8.87
CA THR A 423 8.63 0.86 -8.29
C THR A 423 10.12 0.83 -8.59
N HIS A 424 10.74 -0.35 -8.69
CA HIS A 424 12.19 -0.51 -8.84
C HIS A 424 12.60 -1.38 -10.03
N GLU A 425 11.74 -2.30 -10.49
CA GLU A 425 12.05 -3.29 -11.53
C GLU A 425 11.30 -3.05 -12.84
N GLY A 426 10.64 -1.90 -13.01
CA GLY A 426 9.99 -1.54 -14.25
C GLY A 426 8.81 -2.44 -14.63
N MET A 427 8.61 -2.66 -15.93
CA MET A 427 7.50 -3.45 -16.47
C MET A 427 7.75 -4.96 -16.41
N VAL A 428 8.97 -5.40 -16.29
CA VAL A 428 9.35 -6.83 -16.29
C VAL A 428 8.77 -7.57 -15.10
N LYS A 429 8.59 -6.89 -13.96
CA LYS A 429 7.98 -7.44 -12.75
C LYS A 429 6.48 -7.23 -12.77
N ARG A 430 5.76 -8.23 -13.24
CA ARG A 430 4.32 -8.18 -13.50
C ARG A 430 3.53 -8.75 -12.33
N TYR A 431 2.45 -8.05 -11.99
CA TYR A 431 1.61 -8.41 -10.85
C TYR A 431 0.14 -8.64 -11.21
N GLY A 432 -0.30 -8.12 -12.36
CA GLY A 432 -1.72 -8.04 -12.72
C GLY A 432 -2.37 -9.39 -13.02
N PHE A 433 -3.69 -9.42 -12.91
CA PHE A 433 -4.55 -10.45 -13.51
C PHE A 433 -4.69 -10.25 -15.03
N ILE A 434 -4.47 -9.04 -15.47
CA ILE A 434 -4.56 -8.60 -16.86
C ILE A 434 -3.16 -8.21 -17.32
N TYR A 435 -2.67 -8.91 -18.35
CA TYR A 435 -1.40 -8.59 -18.98
C TYR A 435 -1.57 -7.36 -19.88
N VAL A 436 -0.61 -6.45 -19.81
CA VAL A 436 -0.49 -5.28 -20.70
C VAL A 436 0.62 -5.55 -21.69
N ASP A 437 0.30 -5.53 -22.99
CA ASP A 437 1.27 -5.83 -24.05
C ASP A 437 2.22 -4.67 -24.30
N ARG A 438 3.21 -4.59 -23.44
CA ARG A 438 4.39 -3.72 -23.58
C ARG A 438 5.59 -4.35 -22.90
N ASP A 439 6.78 -3.99 -23.36
CA ASP A 439 8.05 -4.25 -22.69
C ASP A 439 8.57 -2.98 -22.01
N GLU A 440 9.80 -3.03 -21.51
CA GLU A 440 10.39 -1.85 -20.82
C GLU A 440 10.46 -0.62 -21.76
N PHE A 441 10.93 -0.80 -22.98
CA PHE A 441 11.19 0.31 -23.93
C PHE A 441 10.36 0.25 -25.21
N ASP A 442 9.56 -0.80 -25.37
CA ASP A 442 8.65 -0.97 -26.50
C ASP A 442 7.20 -0.98 -26.00
N LEU A 443 6.44 0.04 -26.37
CA LEU A 443 5.03 0.17 -25.98
C LEU A 443 4.13 -0.84 -26.69
N LYS A 444 4.60 -1.47 -27.77
CA LYS A 444 3.82 -2.40 -28.60
C LYS A 444 2.41 -1.89 -28.85
N THR A 445 1.38 -2.70 -28.56
CA THR A 445 -0.02 -2.32 -28.78
C THR A 445 -0.71 -1.82 -27.51
N LEU A 446 -0.14 -2.04 -26.33
CA LEU A 446 -0.76 -1.83 -25.04
C LEU A 446 -2.08 -2.61 -24.88
N ASP A 447 -2.30 -3.67 -25.66
CA ASP A 447 -3.50 -4.50 -25.57
C ASP A 447 -3.55 -5.26 -24.25
N ARG A 448 -4.78 -5.62 -23.86
CA ARG A 448 -5.07 -6.33 -22.60
C ARG A 448 -5.32 -7.81 -22.88
N TYR A 449 -4.56 -8.68 -22.20
CA TYR A 449 -4.76 -10.11 -22.27
C TYR A 449 -5.09 -10.66 -20.88
N LYS A 450 -6.12 -11.49 -20.81
CA LYS A 450 -6.55 -12.12 -19.55
C LYS A 450 -5.60 -13.27 -19.25
N LYS A 451 -4.98 -13.26 -18.07
CA LYS A 451 -4.11 -14.35 -17.61
C LYS A 451 -4.94 -15.53 -17.08
N ASP A 452 -4.34 -16.68 -16.85
CA ASP A 452 -5.06 -17.81 -16.25
C ASP A 452 -5.62 -17.46 -14.87
N SER A 453 -4.88 -16.66 -14.08
CA SER A 453 -5.31 -16.13 -12.80
C SER A 453 -6.56 -15.24 -12.88
N PHE A 454 -6.83 -14.58 -14.02
CA PHE A 454 -8.05 -13.82 -14.24
C PHE A 454 -9.30 -14.71 -14.13
N TYR A 455 -9.28 -15.85 -14.82
CA TYR A 455 -10.42 -16.77 -14.84
C TYR A 455 -10.57 -17.49 -13.50
N TRP A 456 -9.46 -17.86 -12.88
CA TRP A 456 -9.46 -18.45 -11.55
C TRP A 456 -10.05 -17.49 -10.51
N TYR A 457 -9.58 -16.23 -10.48
CA TYR A 457 -10.07 -15.25 -9.50
C TYR A 457 -11.54 -14.87 -9.75
N LYS A 458 -11.98 -14.82 -11.02
CA LYS A 458 -13.40 -14.67 -11.38
C LYS A 458 -14.26 -15.77 -10.72
N LYS A 459 -13.81 -17.00 -10.74
CA LYS A 459 -14.50 -18.13 -10.09
C LYS A 459 -14.49 -17.98 -8.56
N VAL A 460 -13.38 -17.59 -7.97
CA VAL A 460 -13.28 -17.31 -6.52
C VAL A 460 -14.30 -16.24 -6.10
N ILE A 461 -14.38 -15.14 -6.84
CA ILE A 461 -15.34 -14.06 -6.56
C ILE A 461 -16.78 -14.54 -6.70
N ALA A 462 -17.11 -15.28 -7.78
CA ALA A 462 -18.45 -15.77 -8.05
C ALA A 462 -18.94 -16.75 -6.97
N SER A 463 -18.04 -17.53 -6.39
CA SER A 463 -18.33 -18.46 -5.29
C SER A 463 -18.20 -17.83 -3.89
N ASN A 464 -17.93 -16.52 -3.79
CA ASN A 464 -17.59 -15.85 -2.53
C ASN A 464 -16.50 -16.58 -1.73
N GLY A 465 -15.46 -17.05 -2.43
CA GLY A 465 -14.31 -17.73 -1.83
C GLY A 465 -14.55 -19.20 -1.45
N GLU A 466 -15.67 -19.80 -1.82
CA GLU A 466 -15.96 -21.21 -1.52
C GLU A 466 -15.24 -22.18 -2.47
N ASP A 467 -15.00 -21.76 -3.73
CA ASP A 467 -14.31 -22.55 -4.74
C ASP A 467 -12.91 -21.96 -5.03
N LEU A 468 -11.91 -22.57 -4.43
CA LEU A 468 -10.48 -22.25 -4.65
C LEU A 468 -9.76 -23.32 -5.51
N SER A 469 -10.49 -24.26 -6.13
CA SER A 469 -9.90 -25.28 -7.02
C SER A 469 -9.22 -24.67 -8.25
N ASP A 470 -8.52 -25.45 -9.04
CA ASP A 470 -7.93 -25.02 -10.31
C ASP A 470 -8.97 -24.77 -11.40
#